data_e666935fc36381d816722eb385c4d8f4
#
_entry.id   e666935fc36381d816722eb385c4d8f4
#
_cell.length_a   1.000
_cell.length_b   1.000
_cell.length_c   1.000
_cell.angle_alpha   90.00
_cell.angle_beta   90.00
_cell.angle_gamma   90.00
#
_symmetry.space_group_name_H-M   'P 1'
#
loop_
_entity.id
_entity.type
_entity.pdbx_description
1 polymer ?
#
loop_
_entity_poly.entity_id
_entity_poly.type
_entity_poly.pdbx_seq_one_letter_code
_entity_poly.pdbx_strand_id
1 'polypeptide(L)'
;SHGSLVVFTDGTDRAARRSTKEAQNAIATRGPALSAYTIGLGVEIDQKLLSAFGQDGFAYADSNKEMEVKFAEIATSILNSIKSRYLVEYCSPKRRGRHNLTITAYNSKRRDLYGFLTVSFPSDDFEGGCSVGESCSK
;
A
#
# COMPACT_ATOMS: atom_id res chain seq x y z
N SER A 1 3.15 5.10 9.00
CA SER A 1 4.07 4.19 8.28
C SER A 1 3.27 3.21 7.44
N HIS A 2 3.81 2.85 6.28
CA HIS A 2 3.24 1.82 5.41
C HIS A 2 4.17 0.60 5.38
N GLY A 3 3.58 -0.59 5.32
CA GLY A 3 4.31 -1.85 5.26
C GLY A 3 3.81 -2.75 4.15
N SER A 4 4.63 -3.73 3.77
CA SER A 4 4.23 -4.80 2.86
C SER A 4 4.51 -6.14 3.54
N LEU A 5 3.52 -7.01 3.56
CA LEU A 5 3.62 -8.39 3.98
C LEU A 5 3.75 -9.25 2.71
N VAL A 6 4.80 -10.03 2.63
CA VAL A 6 4.96 -11.04 1.58
C VAL A 6 4.96 -12.40 2.22
N VAL A 7 3.99 -13.23 1.87
CA VAL A 7 3.90 -14.61 2.34
C VAL A 7 4.35 -15.54 1.23
N PHE A 8 5.32 -16.39 1.55
CA PHE A 8 5.78 -17.46 0.67
C PHE A 8 5.33 -18.80 1.22
N THR A 9 4.86 -19.68 0.33
CA THR A 9 4.46 -21.04 0.69
C THR A 9 4.77 -22.02 -0.44
N ASP A 10 5.17 -23.21 -0.08
CA ASP A 10 5.45 -24.33 -0.98
C ASP A 10 4.43 -25.50 -0.86
N GLY A 11 3.36 -25.28 -0.09
CA GLY A 11 2.35 -26.32 0.11
C GLY A 11 1.17 -25.88 0.98
N THR A 12 0.41 -26.85 1.41
CA THR A 12 -0.73 -26.68 2.32
C THR A 12 -0.29 -26.68 3.77
N ASP A 13 -0.85 -25.78 4.58
CA ASP A 13 -0.65 -25.80 6.04
C ASP A 13 -1.28 -27.04 6.67
N ARG A 14 -0.43 -28.02 7.00
CA ARG A 14 -0.84 -29.27 7.67
C ARG A 14 -0.86 -29.14 9.19
N ALA A 15 -0.26 -28.11 9.75
CA ALA A 15 -0.18 -27.88 11.19
C ALA A 15 -1.36 -27.05 11.74
N ALA A 16 -1.98 -26.26 10.90
CA ALA A 16 -3.23 -25.50 11.08
C ALA A 16 -3.52 -25.02 12.52
N ARG A 17 -2.57 -24.34 13.16
CA ARG A 17 -2.77 -23.76 14.50
C ARG A 17 -3.86 -22.68 14.52
N ARG A 18 -4.08 -22.06 13.37
CA ARG A 18 -5.17 -21.11 13.11
C ARG A 18 -5.94 -21.55 11.88
N SER A 19 -7.24 -21.32 11.88
CA SER A 19 -8.03 -21.65 10.70
C SER A 19 -7.72 -20.71 9.54
N THR A 20 -7.84 -21.20 8.32
CA THR A 20 -7.75 -20.39 7.09
C THR A 20 -8.68 -19.18 7.16
N LYS A 21 -9.88 -19.32 7.73
CA LYS A 21 -10.85 -18.25 7.89
C LYS A 21 -10.38 -17.15 8.86
N GLU A 22 -9.75 -17.52 9.97
CA GLU A 22 -9.16 -16.54 10.89
C GLU A 22 -8.05 -15.75 10.22
N ALA A 23 -7.17 -16.42 9.47
CA ALA A 23 -6.09 -15.77 8.74
C ALA A 23 -6.62 -14.85 7.62
N GLN A 24 -7.63 -15.27 6.85
CA GLN A 24 -8.29 -14.44 5.84
C GLN A 24 -8.94 -13.19 6.47
N ASN A 25 -9.62 -13.35 7.61
CA ASN A 25 -10.20 -12.22 8.32
C ASN A 25 -9.13 -11.22 8.80
N ALA A 26 -8.00 -11.72 9.31
CA ALA A 26 -6.89 -10.86 9.74
C ALA A 26 -6.32 -10.04 8.56
N ILE A 27 -6.19 -10.65 7.38
CA ILE A 27 -5.78 -9.93 6.16
C ILE A 27 -6.86 -8.95 5.71
N ALA A 28 -8.13 -9.33 5.72
CA ALA A 28 -9.23 -8.46 5.28
C ALA A 28 -9.43 -7.25 6.19
N THR A 29 -9.16 -7.39 7.49
CA THR A 29 -9.29 -6.32 8.49
C THR A 29 -8.00 -5.52 8.71
N ARG A 30 -6.93 -5.83 7.98
CA ARG A 30 -5.70 -5.03 8.04
C ARG A 30 -5.97 -3.59 7.65
N GLY A 31 -5.33 -2.65 8.29
CA GLY A 31 -5.47 -1.25 7.92
C GLY A 31 -4.91 -0.95 6.52
N PRO A 32 -5.31 0.17 5.89
CA PRO A 32 -4.88 0.55 4.53
C PRO A 32 -3.37 0.81 4.40
N ALA A 33 -2.67 0.82 5.52
CA ALA A 33 -1.21 1.02 5.56
C ALA A 33 -0.41 -0.28 5.34
N LEU A 34 -1.06 -1.45 5.25
CA LEU A 34 -0.39 -2.73 5.05
C LEU A 34 -0.87 -3.38 3.75
N SER A 35 0.03 -3.55 2.79
CA SER A 35 -0.21 -4.33 1.58
C SER A 35 0.16 -5.79 1.79
N ALA A 36 -0.62 -6.72 1.22
CA ALA A 36 -0.40 -8.16 1.37
C ALA A 36 -0.21 -8.83 0.01
N TYR A 37 0.92 -9.50 -0.12
CA TYR A 37 1.31 -10.26 -1.32
C TYR A 37 1.55 -11.71 -0.96
N THR A 38 1.28 -12.63 -1.88
CA THR A 38 1.56 -14.05 -1.71
C THR A 38 2.30 -14.63 -2.89
N ILE A 39 3.19 -15.56 -2.62
CA ILE A 39 3.94 -16.31 -3.63
C ILE A 39 3.85 -17.80 -3.27
N GLY A 40 3.36 -18.60 -4.19
CA GLY A 40 3.27 -20.06 -4.04
C GLY A 40 4.18 -20.79 -5.01
N LEU A 41 4.84 -21.86 -4.51
CA LEU A 41 5.70 -22.72 -5.31
C LEU A 41 5.17 -24.15 -5.27
N GLY A 42 5.01 -24.73 -6.46
CA GLY A 42 4.71 -26.15 -6.62
C GLY A 42 3.24 -26.47 -6.85
N VAL A 43 2.99 -27.69 -7.29
CA VAL A 43 1.68 -28.16 -7.78
C VAL A 43 0.61 -28.38 -6.70
N GLU A 44 1.01 -28.42 -5.42
CA GLU A 44 0.09 -28.63 -4.28
C GLU A 44 -0.54 -27.31 -3.78
N ILE A 45 -0.26 -26.19 -4.43
CA ILE A 45 -0.73 -24.89 -4.01
C ILE A 45 -2.18 -24.64 -4.44
N ASP A 46 -3.01 -24.25 -3.50
CA ASP A 46 -4.34 -23.72 -3.80
C ASP A 46 -4.24 -22.25 -4.22
N GLN A 47 -4.31 -22.01 -5.54
CA GLN A 47 -4.23 -20.65 -6.12
C GLN A 47 -5.37 -19.75 -5.65
N LYS A 48 -6.56 -20.30 -5.33
CA LYS A 48 -7.68 -19.50 -4.78
C LYS A 48 -7.34 -19.00 -3.39
N LEU A 49 -6.68 -19.85 -2.60
CA LEU A 49 -6.21 -19.47 -1.28
C LEU A 49 -5.11 -18.41 -1.35
N LEU A 50 -4.15 -18.57 -2.27
CA LEU A 50 -3.10 -17.56 -2.51
C LEU A 50 -3.70 -16.19 -2.85
N SER A 51 -4.65 -16.14 -3.78
CA SER A 51 -5.27 -14.88 -4.18
C SER A 51 -6.10 -14.24 -3.06
N ALA A 52 -6.72 -15.05 -2.20
CA ALA A 52 -7.47 -14.56 -1.05
C ALA A 52 -6.59 -13.91 0.03
N PHE A 53 -5.34 -14.37 0.17
CA PHE A 53 -4.35 -13.78 1.07
C PHE A 53 -3.58 -12.64 0.43
N GLY A 54 -3.18 -12.78 -0.84
CA GLY A 54 -2.45 -11.78 -1.60
C GLY A 54 -3.36 -10.75 -2.26
N GLN A 55 -4.14 -10.01 -1.49
CA GLN A 55 -5.14 -9.07 -2.00
C GLN A 55 -4.54 -7.93 -2.84
N ASP A 56 -3.28 -7.59 -2.61
CA ASP A 56 -2.56 -6.57 -3.39
C ASP A 56 -1.71 -7.18 -4.51
N GLY A 57 -1.58 -8.50 -4.54
CA GLY A 57 -0.95 -9.27 -5.60
C GLY A 57 -0.59 -10.68 -5.17
N PHE A 58 -0.72 -11.61 -6.09
CA PHE A 58 -0.27 -12.99 -5.88
C PHE A 58 0.48 -13.50 -7.09
N ALA A 59 1.41 -14.41 -6.86
CA ALA A 59 2.16 -15.09 -7.90
C ALA A 59 2.23 -16.58 -7.59
N TYR A 60 2.25 -17.38 -8.66
CA TYR A 60 2.42 -18.81 -8.60
C TYR A 60 3.57 -19.21 -9.52
N ALA A 61 4.40 -20.11 -9.07
CA ALA A 61 5.48 -20.70 -9.84
C ALA A 61 5.47 -22.24 -9.66
N ASP A 62 5.65 -22.98 -10.72
CA ASP A 62 5.74 -24.43 -10.69
C ASP A 62 7.19 -24.93 -10.61
N SER A 63 8.15 -24.04 -10.78
CA SER A 63 9.59 -24.34 -10.72
C SER A 63 10.40 -23.22 -10.04
N ASN A 64 11.56 -23.59 -9.50
CA ASN A 64 12.48 -22.62 -8.91
C ASN A 64 12.95 -21.53 -9.88
N LYS A 65 13.07 -21.85 -11.16
CA LYS A 65 13.48 -20.87 -12.18
C LYS A 65 12.39 -19.83 -12.42
N GLU A 66 11.15 -20.24 -12.46
CA GLU A 66 10.01 -19.34 -12.61
C GLU A 66 9.82 -18.49 -11.36
N MET A 67 10.12 -19.03 -10.19
CA MET A 67 10.02 -18.33 -8.91
C MET A 67 10.83 -17.05 -8.87
N GLU A 68 12.06 -17.03 -9.42
CA GLU A 68 12.88 -15.81 -9.48
C GLU A 68 12.17 -14.68 -10.25
N VAL A 69 11.51 -15.02 -11.37
CA VAL A 69 10.75 -14.06 -12.17
C VAL A 69 9.55 -13.55 -11.37
N LYS A 70 8.84 -14.43 -10.68
CA LYS A 70 7.67 -14.07 -9.86
C LYS A 70 8.02 -13.21 -8.65
N PHE A 71 9.15 -13.46 -8.01
CA PHE A 71 9.69 -12.56 -6.98
C PHE A 71 10.00 -11.17 -7.52
N ALA A 72 10.62 -11.08 -8.70
CA ALA A 72 10.93 -9.81 -9.34
C ALA A 72 9.65 -9.01 -9.70
N GLU A 73 8.60 -9.69 -10.17
CA GLU A 73 7.28 -9.09 -10.46
C GLU A 73 6.66 -8.49 -9.17
N ILE A 74 6.63 -9.24 -8.07
CA ILE A 74 6.10 -8.77 -6.78
C ILE A 74 6.96 -7.62 -6.22
N ALA A 75 8.28 -7.74 -6.27
CA ALA A 75 9.19 -6.66 -5.85
C ALA A 75 8.95 -5.37 -6.64
N THR A 76 8.74 -5.48 -7.95
CA THR A 76 8.40 -4.34 -8.82
C THR A 76 7.07 -3.72 -8.42
N SER A 77 6.06 -4.52 -8.11
CA SER A 77 4.75 -4.06 -7.66
C SER A 77 4.86 -3.30 -6.33
N ILE A 78 5.63 -3.81 -5.38
CA ILE A 78 5.91 -3.15 -4.10
C ILE A 78 6.63 -1.81 -4.33
N LEU A 79 7.68 -1.79 -5.15
CA LEU A 79 8.41 -0.57 -5.46
C LEU A 79 7.52 0.49 -6.12
N ASN A 80 6.65 0.10 -7.04
CA ASN A 80 5.69 1.00 -7.67
C ASN A 80 4.69 1.56 -6.66
N SER A 81 4.20 0.73 -5.73
CA SER A 81 3.32 1.16 -4.64
C SER A 81 4.01 2.18 -3.73
N ILE A 82 5.28 1.99 -3.39
CA ILE A 82 6.06 2.94 -2.58
C ILE A 82 6.27 4.25 -3.34
N LYS A 83 6.66 4.18 -4.62
CA LYS A 83 6.91 5.36 -5.47
C LYS A 83 5.66 6.17 -5.79
N SER A 84 4.47 5.60 -5.64
CA SER A 84 3.19 6.30 -5.86
C SER A 84 2.69 7.07 -4.63
N ARG A 85 3.43 7.06 -3.53
CA ARG A 85 3.04 7.70 -2.27
C ARG A 85 3.90 8.91 -2.00
N TYR A 86 3.24 10.00 -1.64
CA TYR A 86 3.88 11.28 -1.38
C TYR A 86 3.48 11.77 0.02
N LEU A 87 4.43 12.30 0.74
CA LEU A 87 4.14 13.12 1.92
C LEU A 87 3.95 14.56 1.43
N VAL A 88 2.79 15.13 1.71
CA VAL A 88 2.49 16.52 1.39
C VAL A 88 2.37 17.29 2.68
N GLU A 89 3.21 18.29 2.86
CA GLU A 89 3.14 19.23 3.96
C GLU A 89 2.48 20.51 3.47
N TYR A 90 1.49 20.99 4.19
CA TYR A 90 0.76 22.20 3.87
C TYR A 90 0.76 23.14 5.07
N CYS A 91 1.24 24.35 4.84
CA CYS A 91 1.24 25.40 5.81
C CYS A 91 0.00 26.29 5.65
N SER A 92 -0.96 26.19 6.57
CA SER A 92 -2.19 26.95 6.52
C SER A 92 -2.05 28.33 7.16
N PRO A 93 -2.42 29.44 6.49
CA PRO A 93 -2.53 30.75 7.10
C PRO A 93 -3.77 30.92 7.97
N LYS A 94 -4.69 29.95 7.94
CA LYS A 94 -5.94 29.98 8.69
C LYS A 94 -5.70 29.65 10.17
N ARG A 95 -6.47 30.29 11.06
CA ARG A 95 -6.30 30.15 12.52
C ARG A 95 -7.59 29.82 13.25
N ARG A 96 -8.73 29.78 12.57
CA ARG A 96 -10.02 29.44 13.17
C ARG A 96 -10.95 28.75 12.18
N GLY A 97 -11.77 27.85 12.71
CA GLY A 97 -12.81 27.18 11.98
C GLY A 97 -12.34 25.98 11.16
N ARG A 98 -13.26 25.41 10.41
CA ARG A 98 -13.02 24.25 9.56
C ARG A 98 -12.75 24.69 8.12
N HIS A 99 -11.69 24.13 7.53
CA HIS A 99 -11.25 24.45 6.18
C HIS A 99 -11.06 23.19 5.34
N ASN A 100 -11.16 23.34 4.03
CA ASN A 100 -10.89 22.27 3.07
C ASN A 100 -9.58 22.57 2.33
N LEU A 101 -8.74 21.53 2.23
CA LEU A 101 -7.55 21.51 1.39
C LEU A 101 -7.80 20.53 0.25
N THR A 102 -7.72 21.01 -0.99
CA THR A 102 -7.77 20.12 -2.16
C THR A 102 -6.36 20.04 -2.76
N ILE A 103 -5.86 18.81 -2.84
CA ILE A 103 -4.59 18.47 -3.47
C ILE A 103 -4.91 17.86 -4.82
N THR A 104 -4.38 18.43 -5.90
CA THR A 104 -4.57 17.91 -7.26
C THR A 104 -3.22 17.44 -7.81
N ALA A 105 -3.16 16.21 -8.27
CA ALA A 105 -2.01 15.63 -8.93
C ALA A 105 -2.29 15.45 -10.42
N TYR A 106 -1.37 15.88 -11.26
CA TYR A 106 -1.46 15.77 -12.72
C TYR A 106 -0.44 14.75 -13.23
N ASN A 107 -0.83 14.01 -14.27
CA ASN A 107 0.13 13.24 -15.01
C ASN A 107 1.12 14.16 -15.73
N SER A 108 2.43 13.91 -15.61
CA SER A 108 3.46 14.79 -16.17
C SER A 108 3.44 14.87 -17.70
N LYS A 109 2.99 13.81 -18.38
CA LYS A 109 2.93 13.70 -19.85
C LYS A 109 1.55 14.04 -20.41
N ARG A 110 0.50 13.85 -19.62
CA ARG A 110 -0.90 14.03 -20.02
C ARG A 110 -1.64 14.81 -18.94
N ARG A 111 -1.66 16.13 -19.06
CA ARG A 111 -2.28 17.03 -18.08
C ARG A 111 -3.81 16.93 -18.00
N ASP A 112 -4.44 16.32 -19.01
CA ASP A 112 -5.86 15.94 -19.00
C ASP A 112 -6.18 14.81 -18.00
N LEU A 113 -5.16 14.01 -17.62
CA LEU A 113 -5.26 13.00 -16.59
C LEU A 113 -4.82 13.58 -15.25
N TYR A 114 -5.77 13.73 -14.35
CA TYR A 114 -5.51 14.23 -13.00
C TYR A 114 -6.36 13.48 -11.97
N GLY A 115 -5.90 13.49 -10.74
CA GLY A 115 -6.64 13.04 -9.57
C GLY A 115 -6.62 14.12 -8.49
N PHE A 116 -7.61 14.13 -7.64
CA PHE A 116 -7.64 15.05 -6.52
C PHE A 116 -8.11 14.37 -5.23
N LEU A 117 -7.66 14.93 -4.12
CA LEU A 117 -8.08 14.56 -2.77
C LEU A 117 -8.46 15.85 -2.04
N THR A 118 -9.64 15.87 -1.43
CA THR A 118 -10.06 16.97 -0.55
C THR A 118 -10.09 16.48 0.89
N VAL A 119 -9.38 17.17 1.77
CA VAL A 119 -9.32 16.88 3.20
C VAL A 119 -9.85 18.08 3.96
N SER A 120 -10.76 17.84 4.91
CA SER A 120 -11.26 18.86 5.83
C SER A 120 -10.49 18.82 7.15
N PHE A 121 -10.05 19.97 7.63
CA PHE A 121 -9.31 20.07 8.89
C PHE A 121 -9.78 21.27 9.73
N PRO A 122 -9.78 21.17 11.07
CA PRO A 122 -9.94 22.31 11.96
C PRO A 122 -8.62 23.09 12.03
N SER A 123 -8.68 24.39 12.22
CA SER A 123 -7.48 25.23 12.38
C SER A 123 -7.44 26.00 13.71
N ASP A 124 -8.36 25.67 14.62
CA ASP A 124 -8.49 26.38 15.90
C ASP A 124 -7.26 26.22 16.80
N ASP A 125 -6.58 25.06 16.67
CA ASP A 125 -5.38 24.76 17.46
C ASP A 125 -4.07 25.11 16.71
N PHE A 126 -4.13 25.84 15.60
CA PHE A 126 -2.94 26.20 14.86
C PHE A 126 -2.26 27.42 15.49
N GLU A 127 -1.11 27.17 16.12
CA GLU A 127 -0.27 28.19 16.74
C GLU A 127 0.98 28.47 15.88
N GLY A 128 1.51 29.67 16.00
CA GLY A 128 2.76 30.08 15.35
C GLY A 128 2.61 30.53 13.89
N GLY A 129 3.71 30.89 13.31
CA GLY A 129 3.84 31.28 11.90
C GLY A 129 4.25 30.10 11.01
N CYS A 130 3.91 30.18 9.74
CA CYS A 130 4.44 29.28 8.74
C CYS A 130 5.72 29.83 8.14
N SER A 131 6.82 29.12 8.28
CA SER A 131 8.03 29.35 7.50
C SER A 131 7.93 28.51 6.23
N VAL A 132 7.51 29.12 5.14
CA VAL A 132 7.52 28.45 3.83
C VAL A 132 8.98 28.39 3.37
N GLY A 133 9.58 27.20 3.34
CA GLY A 133 10.91 26.99 2.74
C GLY A 133 11.92 26.19 3.52
N GLU A 134 11.68 25.80 4.78
CA GLU A 134 12.67 25.05 5.55
C GLU A 134 12.54 23.52 5.50
N SER A 135 11.45 22.97 5.00
CA SER A 135 11.22 21.50 4.97
C SER A 135 11.44 20.82 3.61
N CYS A 136 11.77 21.55 2.56
CA CYS A 136 11.96 20.97 1.22
C CYS A 136 13.42 20.67 0.84
N SER A 137 14.32 20.59 1.80
CA SER A 137 15.72 20.20 1.54
C SER A 137 16.05 18.85 2.20
N LYS A 138 15.57 17.76 1.61
CA LYS A 138 16.28 16.44 1.67
C LYS A 138 15.81 15.57 0.52
#